data_a35eb5290b731d54e305a77619e12ddb
#
_entry.id   a35eb5290b731d54e305a77619e12ddb
#
_cell.length_a   1.000
_cell.length_b   1.000
_cell.length_c   1.000
_cell.angle_alpha   90.00
_cell.angle_beta   90.00
_cell.angle_gamma   90.00
#
_symmetry.space_group_name_H-M   'P 1'
#
loop_
_entity.id
_entity.type
_entity.pdbx_description
1 polymer ?
#
loop_
_entity_poly.entity_id
_entity_poly.type
_entity_poly.pdbx_seq_one_letter_code
_entity_poly.pdbx_strand_id
1 'polypeptide(L)'
;MAVYQNGIDVSRYQGNINWGRVAAAGKQFAIVRVGSSNSGGLYVDPYFLQNVNGAKAAGLRVGAYYYTYARTRAAVANELTTFLNVMQGLQLEYPVFVDVEDASLTSLGRAELTSLVQYAMDILYQRKWYAGWYSYTN
;
A
#
# COMPACT_ATOMS: atom_id res chain seq x y z
N MET A 1 12.70 -23.60 11.71
CA MET A 1 12.02 -23.89 10.41
C MET A 1 11.36 -22.61 9.90
N ALA A 2 11.62 -22.26 8.67
CA ALA A 2 10.99 -21.09 8.08
C ALA A 2 9.52 -21.39 7.76
N VAL A 3 8.64 -20.44 8.08
CA VAL A 3 7.24 -20.50 7.75
C VAL A 3 6.95 -19.50 6.63
N TYR A 4 6.42 -19.98 5.53
CA TYR A 4 6.09 -19.14 4.38
C TYR A 4 4.59 -18.95 4.30
N GLN A 5 4.18 -17.73 4.00
CA GLN A 5 2.79 -17.40 3.70
C GLN A 5 2.69 -16.95 2.25
N ASN A 6 1.63 -17.38 1.58
CA ASN A 6 1.36 -17.00 0.20
C ASN A 6 0.28 -15.93 0.17
N GLY A 7 0.55 -14.89 -0.60
CA GLY A 7 -0.40 -13.80 -0.74
C GLY A 7 -0.37 -13.17 -2.10
N ILE A 8 -1.23 -12.17 -2.27
CA ILE A 8 -1.34 -11.39 -3.50
C ILE A 8 -1.36 -9.89 -3.16
N ASP A 9 -0.98 -9.07 -4.11
CA ASP A 9 -1.29 -7.65 -4.10
C ASP A 9 -2.32 -7.34 -5.20
N VAL A 10 -3.21 -6.40 -4.93
CA VAL A 10 -4.32 -6.11 -5.82
C VAL A 10 -4.63 -4.63 -5.87
N SER A 11 -5.22 -4.19 -6.97
CA SER A 11 -5.68 -2.84 -7.19
C SER A 11 -6.93 -2.85 -8.07
N ARG A 12 -7.38 -1.67 -8.48
CA ARG A 12 -8.48 -1.53 -9.44
C ARG A 12 -8.23 -2.29 -10.76
N TYR A 13 -6.97 -2.55 -11.09
CA TYR A 13 -6.63 -3.23 -12.33
C TYR A 13 -7.14 -4.67 -12.38
N GLN A 14 -7.36 -5.30 -11.25
CA GLN A 14 -7.94 -6.63 -11.18
C GLN A 14 -9.47 -6.63 -11.22
N GLY A 15 -10.11 -5.44 -11.17
CA GLY A 15 -11.56 -5.31 -11.18
C GLY A 15 -12.22 -6.01 -9.98
N ASN A 16 -13.39 -6.58 -10.22
CA ASN A 16 -14.10 -7.36 -9.21
C ASN A 16 -13.43 -8.71 -9.01
N ILE A 17 -12.99 -8.97 -7.78
CA ILE A 17 -12.24 -10.18 -7.43
C ILE A 17 -13.19 -11.18 -6.75
N ASN A 18 -13.10 -12.43 -7.16
CA ASN A 18 -13.75 -13.51 -6.45
C ASN A 18 -12.86 -13.97 -5.29
N TRP A 19 -13.07 -13.36 -4.13
CA TRP A 19 -12.23 -13.62 -2.95
C TRP A 19 -12.34 -15.03 -2.41
N GLY A 20 -13.49 -15.69 -2.61
CA GLY A 20 -13.64 -17.11 -2.27
C GLY A 20 -12.67 -17.99 -3.06
N ARG A 21 -12.50 -17.71 -4.34
CA ARG A 21 -11.53 -18.43 -5.18
C ARG A 21 -10.08 -18.12 -4.78
N VAL A 22 -9.80 -16.90 -4.39
CA VAL A 22 -8.46 -16.52 -3.91
C VAL A 22 -8.10 -17.32 -2.67
N ALA A 23 -9.02 -17.39 -1.70
CA ALA A 23 -8.83 -18.17 -0.48
C ALA A 23 -8.72 -19.67 -0.79
N ALA A 24 -9.56 -20.20 -1.68
CA ALA A 24 -9.53 -21.61 -2.08
C ALA A 24 -8.23 -21.99 -2.78
N ALA A 25 -7.56 -21.03 -3.43
CA ALA A 25 -6.24 -21.25 -4.05
C ALA A 25 -5.10 -21.26 -3.03
N GLY A 26 -5.38 -21.16 -1.75
CA GLY A 26 -4.38 -21.22 -0.68
C GLY A 26 -3.73 -19.88 -0.35
N LYS A 27 -4.25 -18.77 -0.83
CA LYS A 27 -3.72 -17.45 -0.48
C LYS A 27 -4.15 -17.08 0.94
N GLN A 28 -3.22 -16.54 1.71
CA GLN A 28 -3.39 -16.30 3.14
C GLN A 28 -3.50 -14.82 3.46
N PHE A 29 -2.99 -13.96 2.58
CA PHE A 29 -3.06 -12.51 2.76
C PHE A 29 -3.23 -11.78 1.43
N ALA A 30 -3.69 -10.53 1.54
CA ALA A 30 -3.78 -9.60 0.42
C ALA A 30 -3.25 -8.24 0.84
N ILE A 31 -2.43 -7.64 0.00
CA ILE A 31 -1.98 -6.26 0.15
C ILE A 31 -2.75 -5.43 -0.87
N VAL A 32 -3.61 -4.54 -0.38
CA VAL A 32 -4.62 -3.86 -1.20
C VAL A 32 -4.22 -2.42 -1.44
N ARG A 33 -4.24 -1.99 -2.70
CA ARG A 33 -3.87 -0.61 -3.02
C ARG A 33 -4.90 0.38 -2.50
N VAL A 34 -4.42 1.35 -1.70
CA VAL A 34 -5.23 2.47 -1.22
C VAL A 34 -5.42 3.49 -2.34
N GLY A 35 -4.35 3.81 -3.03
CA GLY A 35 -4.36 4.81 -4.08
C GLY A 35 -2.97 5.13 -4.60
N SER A 36 -2.89 6.22 -5.33
CA SER A 36 -1.65 6.72 -5.91
C SER A 36 -1.80 8.22 -6.23
N SER A 37 -0.79 8.78 -6.83
CA SER A 37 -0.87 10.08 -7.48
C SER A 37 -0.31 9.97 -8.90
N ASN A 38 -0.68 10.93 -9.74
CA ASN A 38 -0.22 11.00 -11.12
C ASN A 38 -0.33 12.46 -11.60
N SER A 39 -0.19 12.70 -12.89
CA SER A 39 -0.32 14.03 -13.46
C SER A 39 -1.67 14.70 -13.19
N GLY A 40 -2.71 13.91 -12.91
CA GLY A 40 -4.04 14.41 -12.52
C GLY A 40 -4.20 14.64 -11.03
N GLY A 41 -3.17 14.38 -10.22
CA GLY A 41 -3.17 14.54 -8.77
C GLY A 41 -3.37 13.24 -8.01
N LEU A 42 -3.69 13.38 -6.74
CA LEU A 42 -3.95 12.23 -5.85
C LEU A 42 -5.28 11.58 -6.19
N TYR A 43 -5.30 10.25 -6.14
CA TYR A 43 -6.56 9.53 -6.26
C TYR A 43 -6.60 8.33 -5.30
N VAL A 44 -7.80 8.01 -4.84
CA VAL A 44 -8.06 6.83 -4.04
C VAL A 44 -8.52 5.72 -4.99
N ASP A 45 -7.98 4.52 -4.81
CA ASP A 45 -8.40 3.37 -5.61
C ASP A 45 -9.87 3.08 -5.30
N PRO A 46 -10.76 3.12 -6.30
CA PRO A 46 -12.20 2.93 -6.06
C PRO A 46 -12.56 1.53 -5.57
N TYR A 47 -11.66 0.56 -5.73
CA TYR A 47 -11.85 -0.81 -5.27
C TYR A 47 -11.23 -1.07 -3.89
N PHE A 48 -10.61 -0.07 -3.25
CA PHE A 48 -9.87 -0.30 -2.01
C PHE A 48 -10.73 -0.93 -0.92
N LEU A 49 -11.83 -0.28 -0.55
CA LEU A 49 -12.69 -0.78 0.53
C LEU A 49 -13.38 -2.10 0.15
N GLN A 50 -13.81 -2.22 -1.10
CA GLN A 50 -14.39 -3.47 -1.60
C GLN A 50 -13.39 -4.62 -1.49
N ASN A 51 -12.15 -4.41 -1.85
CA ASN A 51 -11.10 -5.43 -1.77
C ASN A 51 -10.75 -5.76 -0.33
N VAL A 52 -10.62 -4.76 0.55
CA VAL A 52 -10.37 -5.01 1.98
C VAL A 52 -11.49 -5.86 2.58
N ASN A 53 -12.72 -5.45 2.35
CA ASN A 53 -13.88 -6.16 2.90
C ASN A 53 -14.01 -7.57 2.34
N GLY A 54 -13.81 -7.73 1.03
CA GLY A 54 -13.88 -9.03 0.38
C GLY A 54 -12.79 -9.98 0.86
N ALA A 55 -11.57 -9.50 0.99
CA ALA A 55 -10.46 -10.30 1.49
C ALA A 55 -10.71 -10.75 2.94
N LYS A 56 -11.15 -9.84 3.80
CA LYS A 56 -11.47 -10.16 5.20
C LYS A 56 -12.61 -11.17 5.30
N ALA A 57 -13.66 -10.99 4.53
CA ALA A 57 -14.81 -11.90 4.53
C ALA A 57 -14.42 -13.30 4.10
N ALA A 58 -13.41 -13.43 3.24
CA ALA A 58 -12.89 -14.73 2.80
C ALA A 58 -11.85 -15.32 3.77
N GLY A 59 -11.54 -14.64 4.87
CA GLY A 59 -10.61 -15.11 5.88
C GLY A 59 -9.14 -14.77 5.62
N LEU A 60 -8.84 -13.92 4.65
CA LEU A 60 -7.47 -13.47 4.42
C LEU A 60 -7.08 -12.37 5.41
N ARG A 61 -5.79 -12.33 5.75
CA ARG A 61 -5.21 -11.19 6.44
C ARG A 61 -4.94 -10.09 5.43
N VAL A 62 -5.06 -8.82 5.85
CA VAL A 62 -5.02 -7.70 4.93
C VAL A 62 -3.99 -6.68 5.37
N GLY A 63 -3.19 -6.24 4.43
CA GLY A 63 -2.37 -5.03 4.50
C GLY A 63 -2.77 -4.08 3.38
N ALA A 64 -2.08 -2.97 3.30
CA ALA A 64 -2.36 -1.96 2.29
C ALA A 64 -1.07 -1.45 1.66
N TYR A 65 -1.17 -0.86 0.48
CA TYR A 65 -0.05 -0.14 -0.11
C TYR A 65 -0.55 1.06 -0.90
N TYR A 66 0.33 2.02 -1.09
CA TYR A 66 0.11 3.08 -2.06
C TYR A 66 1.36 3.27 -2.93
N TYR A 67 1.15 3.62 -4.18
CA TYR A 67 2.20 3.86 -5.16
C TYR A 67 2.58 5.33 -5.09
N THR A 68 3.80 5.63 -4.63
CA THR A 68 4.21 7.01 -4.40
C THR A 68 4.82 7.66 -5.64
N TYR A 69 4.46 8.92 -5.84
CA TYR A 69 5.13 9.84 -6.79
C TYR A 69 5.75 11.02 -6.06
N ALA A 70 5.76 11.00 -4.72
CA ALA A 70 6.18 12.13 -3.92
C ALA A 70 7.69 12.38 -4.04
N ARG A 71 8.05 13.59 -4.42
CA ARG A 71 9.44 14.03 -4.58
C ARG A 71 9.87 15.03 -3.52
N THR A 72 8.97 15.42 -2.63
CA THR A 72 9.22 16.38 -1.54
C THR A 72 8.53 15.89 -0.28
N ARG A 73 8.96 16.40 0.87
CA ARG A 73 8.31 16.10 2.15
C ARG A 73 6.85 16.54 2.16
N ALA A 74 6.56 17.69 1.61
CA ALA A 74 5.17 18.19 1.52
C ALA A 74 4.29 17.23 0.71
N ALA A 75 4.81 16.69 -0.40
CA ALA A 75 4.08 15.73 -1.21
C ALA A 75 3.88 14.40 -0.47
N VAL A 76 4.88 13.92 0.27
CA VAL A 76 4.76 12.72 1.11
C VAL A 76 3.64 12.91 2.13
N ALA A 77 3.64 14.03 2.85
CA ALA A 77 2.63 14.33 3.86
C ALA A 77 1.23 14.41 3.23
N ASN A 78 1.11 15.00 2.04
CA ASN A 78 -0.15 15.14 1.35
C ASN A 78 -0.72 13.78 0.90
N GLU A 79 0.13 12.91 0.35
CA GLU A 79 -0.27 11.54 0.02
C GLU A 79 -0.80 10.81 1.25
N LEU A 80 -0.05 10.83 2.35
CA LEU A 80 -0.42 10.11 3.55
C LEU A 80 -1.64 10.68 4.25
N THR A 81 -1.83 11.99 4.27
CA THR A 81 -3.05 12.60 4.79
C THR A 81 -4.27 12.07 4.04
N THR A 82 -4.20 12.02 2.72
CA THR A 82 -5.29 11.50 1.89
C THR A 82 -5.55 10.02 2.16
N PHE A 83 -4.51 9.20 2.11
CA PHE A 83 -4.67 7.74 2.21
C PHE A 83 -5.03 7.29 3.62
N LEU A 84 -4.46 7.91 4.64
CA LEU A 84 -4.79 7.56 6.03
C LEU A 84 -6.22 7.98 6.41
N ASN A 85 -6.75 9.03 5.80
CA ASN A 85 -8.16 9.37 5.98
C ASN A 85 -9.09 8.27 5.47
N VAL A 86 -8.77 7.69 4.31
CA VAL A 86 -9.55 6.57 3.75
C VAL A 86 -9.48 5.34 4.64
N MET A 87 -8.34 5.14 5.30
CA MET A 87 -8.09 3.97 6.12
C MET A 87 -8.59 4.11 7.56
N GLN A 88 -9.09 5.27 7.93
CA GLN A 88 -9.53 5.53 9.29
C GLN A 88 -10.58 4.51 9.74
N GLY A 89 -10.36 3.91 10.91
CA GLY A 89 -11.24 2.90 11.47
C GLY A 89 -11.01 1.48 10.96
N LEU A 90 -10.16 1.28 9.96
CA LEU A 90 -9.81 -0.06 9.49
C LEU A 90 -8.82 -0.73 10.44
N GLN A 91 -8.94 -2.04 10.56
CA GLN A 91 -7.96 -2.88 11.24
C GLN A 91 -7.26 -3.76 10.20
N LEU A 92 -5.94 -3.62 10.11
CA LEU A 92 -5.12 -4.39 9.18
C LEU A 92 -4.14 -5.24 9.97
N GLU A 93 -4.03 -6.51 9.61
CA GLU A 93 -3.12 -7.45 10.25
C GLU A 93 -1.70 -7.33 9.70
N TYR A 94 -1.56 -6.84 8.47
CA TYR A 94 -0.29 -6.65 7.79
C TYR A 94 -0.01 -5.16 7.63
N PRO A 95 1.25 -4.80 7.33
CA PRO A 95 1.64 -3.39 7.25
C PRO A 95 0.97 -2.59 6.14
N VAL A 96 1.10 -1.27 6.26
CA VAL A 96 0.92 -0.33 5.16
C VAL A 96 2.26 -0.14 4.48
N PHE A 97 2.32 -0.43 3.19
CA PHE A 97 3.56 -0.34 2.41
C PHE A 97 3.56 0.90 1.53
N VAL A 98 4.73 1.52 1.47
CA VAL A 98 5.03 2.55 0.46
C VAL A 98 5.69 1.85 -0.73
N ASP A 99 5.06 1.90 -1.88
CA ASP A 99 5.60 1.33 -3.11
C ASP A 99 6.46 2.37 -3.81
N VAL A 100 7.79 2.15 -3.80
CA VAL A 100 8.81 3.11 -4.22
C VAL A 100 9.47 2.58 -5.49
N GLU A 101 8.80 2.74 -6.61
CA GLU A 101 9.29 2.13 -7.86
C GLU A 101 9.17 3.03 -9.09
N ASP A 102 8.54 4.19 -8.95
CA ASP A 102 8.33 5.04 -10.11
C ASP A 102 9.65 5.62 -10.63
N ALA A 103 9.81 5.59 -11.96
CA ALA A 103 11.03 6.07 -12.60
C ALA A 103 11.32 7.54 -12.30
N SER A 104 10.31 8.36 -12.05
CA SER A 104 10.48 9.77 -11.71
C SER A 104 11.24 9.99 -10.41
N LEU A 105 11.30 8.99 -9.52
CA LEU A 105 11.98 9.11 -8.24
C LEU A 105 13.49 8.89 -8.34
N THR A 106 13.97 8.27 -9.41
CA THR A 106 15.39 7.94 -9.55
C THR A 106 16.29 9.16 -9.62
N SER A 107 15.79 10.27 -10.17
CA SER A 107 16.56 11.51 -10.28
C SER A 107 16.82 12.21 -8.96
N LEU A 108 16.13 11.80 -7.88
CA LEU A 108 16.36 12.36 -6.54
C LEU A 108 17.69 11.92 -5.93
N GLY A 109 18.22 10.78 -6.35
CA GLY A 109 19.38 10.18 -5.74
C GLY A 109 19.06 9.43 -4.46
N ARG A 110 20.00 8.59 -4.03
CA ARG A 110 19.79 7.65 -2.93
C ARG A 110 19.48 8.36 -1.60
N ALA A 111 20.28 9.37 -1.26
CA ALA A 111 20.17 10.04 0.04
C ALA A 111 18.83 10.76 0.19
N GLU A 112 18.41 11.48 -0.82
CA GLU A 112 17.13 12.20 -0.81
C GLU A 112 15.96 11.23 -0.78
N LEU A 113 15.98 10.21 -1.61
CA LEU A 113 14.91 9.22 -1.66
C LEU A 113 14.79 8.47 -0.34
N THR A 114 15.91 8.06 0.26
CA THR A 114 15.94 7.42 1.57
C THR A 114 15.30 8.31 2.64
N SER A 115 15.63 9.61 2.62
CA SER A 115 15.07 10.57 3.55
C SER A 115 13.56 10.69 3.42
N LEU A 116 13.04 10.70 2.19
CA LEU A 116 11.59 10.78 1.94
C LEU A 116 10.87 9.51 2.38
N VAL A 117 11.45 8.34 2.13
CA VAL A 117 10.89 7.06 2.56
C VAL A 117 10.86 6.99 4.09
N GLN A 118 11.95 7.41 4.75
CA GLN A 118 12.00 7.46 6.21
C GLN A 118 10.92 8.39 6.78
N TYR A 119 10.73 9.53 6.15
CA TYR A 119 9.69 10.48 6.56
C TYR A 119 8.29 9.85 6.46
N ALA A 120 8.01 9.13 5.38
CA ALA A 120 6.76 8.39 5.24
C ALA A 120 6.58 7.33 6.33
N MET A 121 7.65 6.58 6.63
CA MET A 121 7.62 5.58 7.70
C MET A 121 7.32 6.23 9.06
N ASP A 122 7.94 7.37 9.35
CA ASP A 122 7.74 8.10 10.59
C ASP A 122 6.28 8.55 10.75
N ILE A 123 5.67 9.07 9.69
CA ILE A 123 4.25 9.47 9.72
C ILE A 123 3.37 8.24 10.01
N LEU A 124 3.60 7.13 9.32
CA LEU A 124 2.84 5.91 9.53
C LEU A 124 2.95 5.41 10.97
N TYR A 125 4.17 5.38 11.52
CA TYR A 125 4.41 5.01 12.91
C TYR A 125 3.68 5.92 13.89
N GLN A 126 3.72 7.23 13.68
CA GLN A 126 3.03 8.19 14.54
C GLN A 126 1.52 7.99 14.53
N ARG A 127 0.98 7.50 13.44
CA ARG A 127 -0.44 7.17 13.28
C ARG A 127 -0.76 5.73 13.68
N LYS A 128 0.20 5.02 14.28
CA LYS A 128 0.07 3.67 14.84
C LYS A 128 -0.22 2.59 13.79
N TRP A 129 0.29 2.78 12.58
CA TRP A 129 0.28 1.75 11.56
C TRP A 129 1.62 1.02 11.53
N TYR A 130 1.61 -0.29 11.33
CA TYR A 130 2.81 -0.98 10.91
C TYR A 130 3.18 -0.48 9.52
N ALA A 131 4.46 -0.25 9.29
CA ALA A 131 4.92 0.36 8.06
C ALA A 131 6.01 -0.46 7.41
N GLY A 132 6.00 -0.48 6.09
CA GLY A 132 7.05 -1.07 5.28
C GLY A 132 7.19 -0.31 3.98
N TRP A 133 8.19 -0.67 3.21
CA TRP A 133 8.36 -0.15 1.86
C TRP A 133 8.94 -1.24 0.97
N TYR A 134 8.71 -1.13 -0.31
CA TYR A 134 9.32 -2.03 -1.28
C TYR A 134 9.59 -1.30 -2.59
N SER A 135 10.49 -1.88 -3.37
CA SER A 135 10.90 -1.35 -4.66
C SER A 135 11.35 -2.52 -5.53
N TYR A 136 11.45 -2.27 -6.82
CA TYR A 136 12.09 -3.21 -7.72
C TYR A 136 13.60 -3.05 -7.65
N THR A 137 14.30 -4.19 -7.70
CA THR A 137 15.74 -4.24 -7.92
C THR A 137 15.97 -4.64 -9.36
N ASN A 138 16.67 -3.81 -10.10
CA ASN A 138 17.10 -4.14 -11.46
C ASN A 138 18.49 -4.74 -11.44
#